data_6d7a1cece2157c465558eaf2a8d77ad0
#
_entry.id   6d7a1cece2157c465558eaf2a8d77ad0
#
_cell.length_a   1.000
_cell.length_b   1.000
_cell.length_c   1.000
_cell.angle_alpha   90.00
_cell.angle_beta   90.00
_cell.angle_gamma   90.00
#
_symmetry.space_group_name_H-M   'P 1'
#
loop_
_entity.id
_entity.type
_entity.pdbx_description
1 polymer ?
#
loop_
_entity_poly.entity_id
_entity_poly.type
_entity_poly.pdbx_seq_one_letter_code
_entity_poly.pdbx_strand_id
1 'polypeptide(L)'
;VREYDVLIVGAGPAGMFAAHELAVLGNGKIKVGIIEKGYFAHQRKCPLQEPKVGKCTYCEPCHILYGVGGAGTLSSGLINLRPDVGGELHELVGSWEKAWELINYIDEVFLKFGAPPNTLHEPDPEKVREIEKKAARVGAKFVPIRQRHIGTDNSIKVIDNMTKFLMERGVDFIVGTTALDIDKVNGQFVVKTTKGEFRSKLLLLAPGRGGAEWFVKMARKLGVELEPGPLDVGVRVEVPASVMEEIISVEVDPKIIIYTKT
;
A
#
# COMPACT_ATOMS: atom_id res chain seq x y z
N VAL A 1 14.80 -27.00 -1.47
CA VAL A 1 13.89 -26.10 -0.73
C VAL A 1 14.73 -24.94 -0.18
N ARG A 2 14.34 -23.68 -0.47
CA ARG A 2 15.02 -22.52 0.09
C ARG A 2 14.42 -22.23 1.48
N GLU A 3 15.30 -21.89 2.44
CA GLU A 3 14.91 -21.60 3.82
C GLU A 3 15.22 -20.14 4.17
N TYR A 4 14.30 -19.53 4.92
CA TYR A 4 14.37 -18.15 5.40
C TYR A 4 14.09 -18.07 6.91
N ASP A 5 14.59 -17.03 7.56
CA ASP A 5 14.14 -16.71 8.91
C ASP A 5 12.73 -16.10 8.85
N VAL A 6 12.52 -15.18 7.89
CA VAL A 6 11.21 -14.56 7.64
C VAL A 6 10.88 -14.66 6.16
N LEU A 7 9.70 -15.19 5.85
CA LEU A 7 9.15 -15.20 4.51
C LEU A 7 7.94 -14.25 4.46
N ILE A 8 7.88 -13.41 3.44
CA ILE A 8 6.83 -12.43 3.24
C ILE A 8 6.08 -12.81 1.96
N VAL A 9 4.75 -12.88 2.02
CA VAL A 9 3.90 -13.08 0.84
C VAL A 9 3.23 -11.77 0.48
N GLY A 10 3.63 -11.21 -0.65
CA GLY A 10 3.22 -9.92 -1.19
C GLY A 10 4.27 -8.82 -1.01
N ALA A 11 4.68 -8.23 -2.14
CA ALA A 11 5.64 -7.12 -2.20
C ALA A 11 4.93 -5.75 -2.34
N GLY A 12 3.73 -5.60 -1.81
CA GLY A 12 3.06 -4.31 -1.66
C GLY A 12 3.68 -3.47 -0.53
N PRO A 13 3.12 -2.29 -0.21
CA PRO A 13 3.70 -1.40 0.81
C PRO A 13 3.96 -2.12 2.14
N ALA A 14 3.02 -2.91 2.65
CA ALA A 14 3.20 -3.63 3.91
C ALA A 14 4.39 -4.60 3.87
N GLY A 15 4.51 -5.42 2.80
CA GLY A 15 5.63 -6.36 2.66
C GLY A 15 6.97 -5.67 2.45
N MET A 16 7.00 -4.59 1.65
CA MET A 16 8.21 -3.81 1.39
C MET A 16 8.72 -3.11 2.65
N PHE A 17 7.84 -2.48 3.44
CA PHE A 17 8.23 -1.83 4.69
C PHE A 17 8.64 -2.86 5.76
N ALA A 18 7.94 -4.00 5.86
CA ALA A 18 8.38 -5.08 6.75
C ALA A 18 9.79 -5.58 6.40
N ALA A 19 10.07 -5.79 5.11
CA ALA A 19 11.40 -6.16 4.66
C ALA A 19 12.44 -5.07 4.94
N HIS A 20 12.06 -3.78 4.81
CA HIS A 20 12.92 -2.64 5.12
C HIS A 20 13.35 -2.67 6.61
N GLU A 21 12.39 -2.80 7.52
CA GLU A 21 12.67 -2.86 8.94
C GLU A 21 13.53 -4.08 9.30
N LEU A 22 13.21 -5.25 8.77
CA LEU A 22 14.00 -6.46 8.98
C LEU A 22 15.44 -6.33 8.45
N ALA A 23 15.63 -5.71 7.29
CA ALA A 23 16.94 -5.50 6.70
C ALA A 23 17.78 -4.46 7.46
N VAL A 24 17.14 -3.38 7.95
CA VAL A 24 17.81 -2.30 8.68
C VAL A 24 18.14 -2.76 10.11
N LEU A 25 17.14 -3.23 10.86
CA LEU A 25 17.31 -3.63 12.27
C LEU A 25 18.06 -4.96 12.40
N GLY A 26 17.86 -5.88 11.47
CA GLY A 26 18.53 -7.17 11.44
C GLY A 26 20.01 -7.11 11.06
N ASN A 27 20.46 -5.98 10.50
CA ASN A 27 21.86 -5.73 10.10
C ASN A 27 22.48 -6.89 9.30
N GLY A 28 21.72 -7.44 8.35
CA GLY A 28 22.12 -8.57 7.49
C GLY A 28 22.14 -9.94 8.16
N LYS A 29 21.71 -10.07 9.41
CA LYS A 29 21.67 -11.34 10.15
C LYS A 29 20.37 -12.12 9.94
N ILE A 30 19.32 -11.47 9.46
CA ILE A 30 18.01 -12.07 9.22
C ILE A 30 17.89 -12.38 7.74
N LYS A 31 17.70 -13.64 7.39
CA LYS A 31 17.46 -14.07 6.02
C LYS A 31 16.00 -13.87 5.65
N VAL A 32 15.72 -12.88 4.79
CA VAL A 32 14.37 -12.48 4.38
C VAL A 32 14.10 -12.86 2.93
N GLY A 33 12.94 -13.48 2.66
CA GLY A 33 12.45 -13.71 1.30
C GLY A 33 11.08 -13.06 1.10
N ILE A 34 10.84 -12.49 -0.09
CA ILE A 34 9.55 -11.93 -0.49
C ILE A 34 9.04 -12.69 -1.71
N ILE A 35 7.87 -13.31 -1.59
CA ILE A 35 7.16 -13.95 -2.72
C ILE A 35 6.18 -12.93 -3.27
N GLU A 36 6.26 -12.67 -4.58
CA GLU A 36 5.36 -11.72 -5.26
C GLU A 36 4.83 -12.32 -6.56
N LYS A 37 3.50 -12.27 -6.72
CA LYS A 37 2.80 -12.79 -7.90
C LYS A 37 3.17 -12.02 -9.17
N GLY A 38 3.30 -10.70 -9.07
CA GLY A 38 3.68 -9.84 -10.18
C GLY A 38 5.21 -9.71 -10.34
N TYR A 39 5.61 -8.67 -11.06
CA TYR A 39 7.00 -8.42 -11.46
C TYR A 39 7.58 -7.18 -10.76
N PHE A 40 8.86 -6.88 -10.97
CA PHE A 40 9.49 -5.65 -10.49
C PHE A 40 8.80 -4.41 -11.06
N ALA A 41 8.88 -3.27 -10.35
CA ALA A 41 8.13 -2.07 -10.69
C ALA A 41 8.39 -1.61 -12.13
N HIS A 42 9.65 -1.55 -12.56
CA HIS A 42 10.04 -1.17 -13.93
C HIS A 42 9.60 -2.17 -15.03
N GLN A 43 9.24 -3.40 -14.68
CA GLN A 43 8.75 -4.42 -15.62
C GLN A 43 7.22 -4.37 -15.81
N ARG A 44 6.53 -3.63 -14.96
CA ARG A 44 5.06 -3.56 -14.96
C ARG A 44 4.59 -2.58 -16.02
N LYS A 45 3.86 -3.06 -17.01
CA LYS A 45 3.26 -2.24 -18.08
C LYS A 45 1.82 -2.69 -18.29
N CYS A 46 0.88 -1.77 -18.10
CA CYS A 46 -0.51 -2.04 -18.40
C CYS A 46 -0.78 -1.73 -19.88
N PRO A 47 -1.21 -2.70 -20.71
CA PRO A 47 -1.51 -2.45 -22.12
C PRO A 47 -2.56 -1.36 -22.32
N LEU A 48 -3.49 -1.19 -21.37
CA LEU A 48 -4.52 -0.14 -21.45
C LEU A 48 -3.95 1.29 -21.45
N GLN A 49 -2.69 1.47 -21.02
CA GLN A 49 -2.01 2.77 -21.10
C GLN A 49 -1.51 3.11 -22.51
N GLU A 50 -1.54 2.14 -23.42
CA GLU A 50 -1.19 2.38 -24.82
C GLU A 50 -2.39 2.97 -25.60
N PRO A 51 -2.21 4.04 -26.39
CA PRO A 51 -3.31 4.75 -27.05
C PRO A 51 -4.18 3.87 -27.98
N LYS A 52 -3.62 2.77 -28.50
CA LYS A 52 -4.33 1.85 -29.41
C LYS A 52 -5.18 0.80 -28.69
N VAL A 53 -5.05 0.67 -27.37
CA VAL A 53 -5.76 -0.34 -26.59
C VAL A 53 -6.97 0.28 -25.92
N GLY A 54 -8.15 0.09 -26.49
CA GLY A 54 -9.40 0.71 -26.02
C GLY A 54 -10.07 0.01 -24.81
N LYS A 55 -9.62 -1.19 -24.43
CA LYS A 55 -10.21 -1.96 -23.32
C LYS A 55 -9.20 -2.86 -22.63
N CYS A 56 -9.51 -3.24 -21.38
CA CYS A 56 -8.67 -4.12 -20.58
C CYS A 56 -8.45 -5.47 -21.29
N THR A 57 -7.20 -5.94 -21.30
CA THR A 57 -6.78 -7.23 -21.91
C THR A 57 -6.75 -8.38 -20.93
N TYR A 58 -7.15 -8.14 -19.67
CA TYR A 58 -7.20 -9.15 -18.59
C TYR A 58 -5.89 -9.92 -18.40
N CYS A 59 -4.75 -9.19 -18.35
CA CYS A 59 -3.43 -9.80 -18.14
C CYS A 59 -3.38 -10.65 -16.87
N GLU A 60 -2.70 -11.79 -16.94
CA GLU A 60 -2.45 -12.65 -15.78
C GLU A 60 -0.92 -12.79 -15.55
N PRO A 61 -0.38 -12.23 -14.46
CA PRO A 61 -1.04 -11.37 -13.48
C PRO A 61 -1.33 -9.94 -13.99
N CYS A 62 -2.35 -9.29 -13.43
CA CYS A 62 -2.66 -7.90 -13.75
C CYS A 62 -1.53 -6.98 -13.30
N HIS A 63 -0.91 -6.25 -14.22
CA HIS A 63 0.24 -5.38 -13.94
C HIS A 63 -0.08 -4.16 -13.05
N ILE A 64 -1.36 -3.73 -13.01
CA ILE A 64 -1.78 -2.65 -12.09
C ILE A 64 -1.92 -3.17 -10.67
N LEU A 65 -2.51 -4.38 -10.50
CA LEU A 65 -2.88 -4.90 -9.20
C LEU A 65 -1.71 -5.60 -8.48
N TYR A 66 -0.87 -6.32 -9.23
CA TYR A 66 0.22 -7.14 -8.69
C TYR A 66 1.59 -6.61 -9.09
N GLY A 67 2.59 -6.88 -8.26
CA GLY A 67 3.98 -6.56 -8.47
C GLY A 67 4.60 -5.75 -7.34
N VAL A 68 5.91 -5.65 -7.35
CA VAL A 68 6.69 -4.95 -6.34
C VAL A 68 6.24 -3.50 -6.24
N GLY A 69 6.02 -3.03 -5.01
CA GLY A 69 5.41 -1.74 -4.68
C GLY A 69 3.89 -1.77 -4.58
N GLY A 70 3.23 -2.87 -5.03
CA GLY A 70 1.77 -3.04 -4.97
C GLY A 70 0.98 -2.19 -5.94
N ALA A 71 -0.35 -2.12 -5.75
CA ALA A 71 -1.26 -1.45 -6.68
C ALA A 71 -1.04 0.08 -6.76
N GLY A 72 -0.53 0.71 -5.70
CA GLY A 72 -0.27 2.15 -5.64
C GLY A 72 0.84 2.63 -6.59
N THR A 73 1.79 1.76 -6.96
CA THR A 73 2.96 2.12 -7.78
C THR A 73 2.59 2.66 -9.17
N LEU A 74 1.55 2.12 -9.79
CA LEU A 74 1.08 2.55 -11.12
C LEU A 74 -0.23 3.38 -11.03
N SER A 75 -0.51 3.96 -9.87
CA SER A 75 -1.62 4.87 -9.62
C SER A 75 -1.14 6.33 -9.67
N SER A 76 -1.86 7.25 -9.02
CA SER A 76 -1.51 8.69 -8.98
C SER A 76 -0.19 9.00 -8.27
N GLY A 77 0.34 8.07 -7.47
CA GLY A 77 1.50 8.31 -6.62
C GLY A 77 1.25 9.33 -5.50
N LEU A 78 -0.01 9.47 -5.09
CA LEU A 78 -0.41 10.33 -3.98
C LEU A 78 -0.34 9.55 -2.67
N ILE A 79 0.34 10.12 -1.68
CA ILE A 79 0.42 9.58 -0.33
C ILE A 79 -0.31 10.52 0.62
N ASN A 80 -1.35 10.03 1.26
CA ASN A 80 -2.07 10.74 2.32
C ASN A 80 -1.31 10.56 3.64
N LEU A 81 -0.84 11.66 4.19
CA LEU A 81 -0.02 11.68 5.41
C LEU A 81 -0.89 12.06 6.61
N ARG A 82 -1.87 11.19 6.90
CA ARG A 82 -2.79 11.36 8.02
C ARG A 82 -3.25 9.99 8.56
N PRO A 83 -3.24 9.78 9.90
CA PRO A 83 -3.51 8.47 10.50
C PRO A 83 -4.92 7.91 10.30
N ASP A 84 -5.92 8.78 10.12
CA ASP A 84 -7.34 8.47 9.97
C ASP A 84 -7.84 8.57 8.51
N VAL A 85 -6.93 8.47 7.55
CA VAL A 85 -7.26 8.47 6.12
C VAL A 85 -6.75 7.21 5.45
N GLY A 86 -7.69 6.40 4.97
CA GLY A 86 -7.43 5.08 4.39
C GLY A 86 -7.31 3.95 5.42
N GLY A 87 -7.60 4.23 6.68
CA GLY A 87 -7.61 3.32 7.81
C GLY A 87 -7.61 4.08 9.13
N GLU A 88 -7.61 3.34 10.23
CA GLU A 88 -7.66 3.87 11.60
C GLU A 88 -6.35 3.52 12.33
N LEU A 89 -5.23 4.05 11.83
CA LEU A 89 -3.90 3.70 12.36
C LEU A 89 -3.76 4.03 13.84
N HIS A 90 -4.37 5.14 14.29
CA HIS A 90 -4.35 5.55 15.70
C HIS A 90 -5.06 4.56 16.63
N GLU A 91 -6.10 3.87 16.15
CA GLU A 91 -6.76 2.80 16.89
C GLU A 91 -5.87 1.55 16.94
N LEU A 92 -5.27 1.16 15.81
CA LEU A 92 -4.40 0.01 15.73
C LEU A 92 -3.16 0.10 16.65
N VAL A 93 -2.59 1.30 16.80
CA VAL A 93 -1.41 1.51 17.66
C VAL A 93 -1.76 2.05 19.04
N GLY A 94 -3.06 2.34 19.30
CA GLY A 94 -3.57 2.82 20.59
C GLY A 94 -3.16 4.26 20.96
N SER A 95 -2.63 5.04 20.00
CA SER A 95 -2.14 6.40 20.25
C SER A 95 -2.09 7.24 18.98
N TRP A 96 -2.62 8.44 19.03
CA TRP A 96 -2.48 9.43 17.95
C TRP A 96 -1.02 9.88 17.75
N GLU A 97 -0.29 10.10 18.83
CA GLU A 97 1.12 10.49 18.78
C GLU A 97 1.95 9.43 18.05
N LYS A 98 1.81 8.17 18.45
CA LYS A 98 2.48 7.05 17.78
C LYS A 98 2.08 6.89 16.32
N ALA A 99 0.82 7.10 16.01
CA ALA A 99 0.35 7.04 14.62
C ALA A 99 0.96 8.16 13.76
N TRP A 100 1.08 9.38 14.29
CA TRP A 100 1.75 10.48 13.60
C TRP A 100 3.26 10.23 13.41
N GLU A 101 3.95 9.67 14.41
CA GLU A 101 5.35 9.25 14.28
C GLU A 101 5.52 8.28 13.09
N LEU A 102 4.66 7.26 12.99
CA LEU A 102 4.72 6.28 11.92
C LEU A 102 4.41 6.88 10.54
N ILE A 103 3.44 7.78 10.44
CA ILE A 103 3.13 8.49 9.19
C ILE A 103 4.32 9.34 8.73
N ASN A 104 4.96 10.08 9.65
CA ASN A 104 6.14 10.86 9.33
C ASN A 104 7.32 9.97 8.92
N TYR A 105 7.52 8.85 9.61
CA TYR A 105 8.54 7.87 9.26
C TYR A 105 8.34 7.28 7.86
N ILE A 106 7.11 6.95 7.49
CA ILE A 106 6.80 6.48 6.12
C ILE A 106 7.21 7.53 5.08
N ASP A 107 6.89 8.80 5.30
CA ASP A 107 7.26 9.90 4.41
C ASP A 107 8.78 10.05 4.29
N GLU A 108 9.51 9.99 5.41
CA GLU A 108 10.98 10.02 5.45
C GLU A 108 11.60 8.87 4.65
N VAL A 109 11.04 7.65 4.77
CA VAL A 109 11.50 6.49 4.00
C VAL A 109 11.28 6.71 2.50
N PHE A 110 10.13 7.23 2.08
CA PHE A 110 9.91 7.54 0.67
C PHE A 110 10.84 8.63 0.15
N LEU A 111 11.10 9.68 0.94
CA LEU A 111 12.09 10.72 0.61
C LEU A 111 13.49 10.13 0.45
N LYS A 112 13.91 9.25 1.35
CA LYS A 112 15.19 8.54 1.29
C LYS A 112 15.37 7.77 -0.02
N PHE A 113 14.30 7.21 -0.56
CA PHE A 113 14.32 6.47 -1.81
C PHE A 113 14.02 7.32 -3.05
N GLY A 114 13.94 8.65 -2.90
CA GLY A 114 13.89 9.60 -4.02
C GLY A 114 12.51 10.14 -4.34
N ALA A 115 11.56 10.08 -3.39
CA ALA A 115 10.34 10.86 -3.51
C ALA A 115 10.69 12.36 -3.56
N PRO A 116 10.05 13.17 -4.45
CA PRO A 116 10.39 14.57 -4.57
C PRO A 116 10.07 15.34 -3.29
N PRO A 117 11.05 16.07 -2.69
CA PRO A 117 10.83 16.78 -1.43
C PRO A 117 9.88 17.99 -1.58
N ASN A 118 9.85 18.61 -2.76
CA ASN A 118 9.09 19.81 -3.06
C ASN A 118 7.63 19.53 -3.51
N THR A 119 7.16 18.29 -3.40
CA THR A 119 5.80 17.90 -3.77
C THR A 119 4.91 17.62 -2.55
N LEU A 120 5.37 18.01 -1.38
CA LEU A 120 4.53 18.00 -0.18
C LEU A 120 3.52 19.15 -0.29
N HIS A 121 2.25 18.80 -0.27
CA HIS A 121 1.15 19.74 -0.18
C HIS A 121 0.67 19.80 1.28
N GLU A 122 0.70 20.99 1.84
CA GLU A 122 0.12 21.30 3.14
C GLU A 122 -1.03 22.28 2.90
N PRO A 123 -2.27 21.92 3.26
CA PRO A 123 -3.42 22.80 3.06
C PRO A 123 -3.25 24.11 3.83
N ASP A 124 -3.55 25.23 3.18
CA ASP A 124 -3.52 26.57 3.78
C ASP A 124 -4.50 26.67 4.95
N PRO A 125 -4.06 26.98 6.18
CA PRO A 125 -4.91 26.97 7.36
C PRO A 125 -6.09 27.96 7.30
N GLU A 126 -5.97 29.10 6.61
CA GLU A 126 -7.04 30.07 6.47
C GLU A 126 -8.13 29.55 5.53
N LYS A 127 -7.71 29.03 4.38
CA LYS A 127 -8.64 28.41 3.41
C LYS A 127 -9.31 27.15 4.00
N VAL A 128 -8.57 26.33 4.75
CA VAL A 128 -9.13 25.20 5.49
C VAL A 128 -10.25 25.65 6.40
N ARG A 129 -10.05 26.69 7.23
CA ARG A 129 -11.08 27.21 8.13
C ARG A 129 -12.32 27.70 7.40
N GLU A 130 -12.17 28.28 6.20
CA GLU A 130 -13.30 28.71 5.37
C GLU A 130 -14.13 27.53 4.89
N ILE A 131 -13.47 26.48 4.38
CA ILE A 131 -14.14 25.25 3.92
C ILE A 131 -14.78 24.53 5.12
N GLU A 132 -14.11 24.41 6.25
CA GLU A 132 -14.67 23.83 7.49
C GLU A 132 -15.95 24.54 7.94
N LYS A 133 -15.97 25.88 7.92
CA LYS A 133 -17.18 26.65 8.25
C LYS A 133 -18.32 26.39 7.28
N LYS A 134 -18.03 26.28 5.98
CA LYS A 134 -19.03 25.94 4.95
C LYS A 134 -19.56 24.53 5.13
N ALA A 135 -18.67 23.57 5.34
CA ALA A 135 -19.04 22.18 5.59
C ALA A 135 -19.92 22.04 6.86
N ALA A 136 -19.54 22.71 7.95
CA ALA A 136 -20.29 22.67 9.20
C ALA A 136 -21.73 23.18 9.06
N ARG A 137 -21.99 24.20 8.19
CA ARG A 137 -23.33 24.71 7.94
C ARG A 137 -24.31 23.70 7.37
N VAL A 138 -23.78 22.67 6.70
CA VAL A 138 -24.58 21.58 6.12
C VAL A 138 -24.42 20.26 6.88
N GLY A 139 -23.85 20.30 8.09
CA GLY A 139 -23.64 19.12 8.93
C GLY A 139 -22.51 18.20 8.45
N ALA A 140 -21.62 18.73 7.61
CA ALA A 140 -20.46 18.03 7.11
C ALA A 140 -19.18 18.44 7.86
N LYS A 141 -18.15 17.60 7.78
CA LYS A 141 -16.80 17.83 8.30
C LYS A 141 -15.81 17.75 7.14
N PHE A 142 -15.06 18.81 6.90
CA PHE A 142 -13.91 18.79 6.03
C PHE A 142 -12.70 18.21 6.80
N VAL A 143 -11.92 17.35 6.14
CA VAL A 143 -10.75 16.69 6.74
C VAL A 143 -9.51 17.15 5.98
N PRO A 144 -8.76 18.15 6.49
CA PRO A 144 -7.54 18.59 5.86
C PRO A 144 -6.45 17.51 5.94
N ILE A 145 -5.78 17.25 4.83
CA ILE A 145 -4.79 16.17 4.72
C ILE A 145 -3.49 16.73 4.16
N ARG A 146 -2.39 16.51 4.86
CA ARG A 146 -1.07 16.69 4.28
C ARG A 146 -0.81 15.58 3.28
N GLN A 147 -0.41 15.91 2.07
CA GLN A 147 -0.28 14.96 0.97
C GLN A 147 1.08 15.11 0.28
N ARG A 148 1.73 14.00 -0.02
CA ARG A 148 2.90 14.00 -0.90
C ARG A 148 2.54 13.40 -2.26
N HIS A 149 2.75 14.17 -3.32
CA HIS A 149 2.54 13.72 -4.68
C HIS A 149 3.85 13.24 -5.30
N ILE A 150 4.10 11.94 -5.27
CA ILE A 150 5.29 11.34 -5.89
C ILE A 150 5.18 11.38 -7.42
N GLY A 151 3.99 11.17 -7.95
CA GLY A 151 3.71 11.02 -9.39
C GLY A 151 4.01 9.60 -9.89
N THR A 152 3.28 9.16 -10.91
CA THR A 152 3.35 7.77 -11.42
C THR A 152 4.76 7.39 -11.89
N ASP A 153 5.42 8.27 -12.64
CA ASP A 153 6.77 7.99 -13.17
C ASP A 153 7.83 7.90 -12.07
N ASN A 154 7.72 8.76 -11.04
CA ASN A 154 8.63 8.73 -9.92
C ASN A 154 8.35 7.59 -8.96
N SER A 155 7.10 7.16 -8.83
CA SER A 155 6.73 6.02 -7.99
C SER A 155 7.50 4.76 -8.37
N ILE A 156 7.63 4.49 -9.67
CA ILE A 156 8.43 3.36 -10.15
C ILE A 156 9.88 3.48 -9.70
N LYS A 157 10.50 4.67 -9.86
CA LYS A 157 11.90 4.90 -9.45
C LYS A 157 12.11 4.75 -7.95
N VAL A 158 11.19 5.27 -7.15
CA VAL A 158 11.24 5.16 -5.67
C VAL A 158 11.17 3.70 -5.24
N ILE A 159 10.25 2.93 -5.82
CA ILE A 159 10.11 1.50 -5.52
C ILE A 159 11.32 0.70 -6.01
N ASP A 160 11.86 0.99 -7.18
CA ASP A 160 13.08 0.32 -7.67
C ASP A 160 14.30 0.64 -6.80
N ASN A 161 14.46 1.89 -6.33
CA ASN A 161 15.52 2.28 -5.40
C ASN A 161 15.39 1.53 -4.07
N MET A 162 14.18 1.44 -3.51
CA MET A 162 13.92 0.67 -2.30
C MET A 162 14.21 -0.82 -2.51
N THR A 163 13.78 -1.37 -3.65
CA THR A 163 14.04 -2.77 -4.02
C THR A 163 15.54 -3.06 -4.09
N LYS A 164 16.29 -2.20 -4.78
CA LYS A 164 17.76 -2.31 -4.88
C LYS A 164 18.41 -2.29 -3.50
N PHE A 165 18.02 -1.32 -2.66
CA PHE A 165 18.50 -1.21 -1.28
C PHE A 165 18.28 -2.50 -0.47
N LEU A 166 17.11 -3.12 -0.62
CA LEU A 166 16.77 -4.36 0.07
C LEU A 166 17.58 -5.55 -0.46
N MET A 167 17.71 -5.66 -1.78
CA MET A 167 18.52 -6.72 -2.41
C MET A 167 20.00 -6.64 -2.01
N GLU A 168 20.57 -5.43 -1.95
CA GLU A 168 21.93 -5.19 -1.49
C GLU A 168 22.15 -5.59 -0.01
N ARG A 169 21.05 -5.69 0.77
CA ARG A 169 21.04 -6.18 2.15
C ARG A 169 20.61 -7.64 2.31
N GLY A 170 20.60 -8.37 1.20
CA GLY A 170 20.35 -9.81 1.21
C GLY A 170 18.88 -10.22 1.27
N VAL A 171 17.93 -9.30 0.97
CA VAL A 171 16.54 -9.67 0.79
C VAL A 171 16.34 -10.32 -0.57
N ASP A 172 15.82 -11.54 -0.59
CA ASP A 172 15.51 -12.27 -1.83
C ASP A 172 14.11 -11.90 -2.35
N PHE A 173 14.02 -11.40 -3.58
CA PHE A 173 12.75 -11.18 -4.26
C PHE A 173 12.43 -12.34 -5.21
N ILE A 174 11.34 -13.06 -4.94
CA ILE A 174 10.85 -14.20 -5.71
C ILE A 174 9.61 -13.73 -6.49
N VAL A 175 9.84 -12.95 -7.54
CA VAL A 175 8.79 -12.35 -8.38
C VAL A 175 8.23 -13.33 -9.41
N GLY A 176 7.05 -13.02 -9.98
CA GLY A 176 6.35 -13.90 -10.92
C GLY A 176 6.02 -15.24 -10.28
N THR A 177 5.72 -15.24 -8.97
CA THR A 177 5.55 -16.44 -8.16
C THR A 177 4.31 -16.32 -7.31
N THR A 178 3.34 -17.19 -7.56
CA THR A 178 2.08 -17.21 -6.81
C THR A 178 2.21 -18.17 -5.63
N ALA A 179 1.92 -17.69 -4.42
CA ALA A 179 1.72 -18.54 -3.26
C ALA A 179 0.36 -19.28 -3.39
N LEU A 180 0.40 -20.60 -3.34
CA LEU A 180 -0.76 -21.45 -3.55
C LEU A 180 -1.36 -21.95 -2.23
N ASP A 181 -0.50 -22.45 -1.35
CA ASP A 181 -0.90 -23.08 -0.11
C ASP A 181 0.16 -22.89 0.98
N ILE A 182 -0.26 -22.98 2.24
CA ILE A 182 0.61 -22.85 3.41
C ILE A 182 0.32 -23.99 4.37
N ASP A 183 1.38 -24.67 4.80
CA ASP A 183 1.34 -25.68 5.86
C ASP A 183 2.29 -25.27 6.99
N LYS A 184 2.06 -25.80 8.19
CA LYS A 184 2.97 -25.70 9.33
C LYS A 184 3.49 -27.10 9.67
N VAL A 185 4.78 -27.32 9.48
CA VAL A 185 5.43 -28.63 9.65
C VAL A 185 6.62 -28.45 10.59
N ASN A 186 6.66 -29.21 11.69
CA ASN A 186 7.75 -29.16 12.69
C ASN A 186 8.10 -27.74 13.15
N GLY A 187 7.09 -26.89 13.36
CA GLY A 187 7.27 -25.53 13.84
C GLY A 187 7.66 -24.49 12.76
N GLN A 188 7.89 -24.93 11.53
CA GLN A 188 8.18 -24.06 10.39
C GLN A 188 6.97 -23.93 9.47
N PHE A 189 6.86 -22.78 8.79
CA PHE A 189 5.92 -22.58 7.70
C PHE A 189 6.50 -23.12 6.40
N VAL A 190 5.68 -23.84 5.65
CA VAL A 190 5.98 -24.34 4.30
C VAL A 190 5.01 -23.68 3.34
N VAL A 191 5.52 -22.79 2.49
CA VAL A 191 4.72 -22.09 1.48
C VAL A 191 4.93 -22.77 0.13
N LYS A 192 3.86 -23.40 -0.40
CA LYS A 192 3.82 -23.98 -1.73
C LYS A 192 3.51 -22.90 -2.76
N THR A 193 4.28 -22.86 -3.81
CA THR A 193 4.17 -21.83 -4.86
C THR A 193 4.21 -22.42 -6.25
N THR A 194 3.95 -21.60 -7.26
CA THR A 194 4.14 -21.98 -8.68
C THR A 194 5.59 -22.27 -9.05
N LYS A 195 6.57 -21.94 -8.21
CA LYS A 195 8.00 -22.17 -8.43
C LYS A 195 8.65 -23.11 -7.38
N GLY A 196 7.84 -23.94 -6.73
CA GLY A 196 8.30 -24.87 -5.71
C GLY A 196 7.96 -24.44 -4.29
N GLU A 197 8.64 -25.02 -3.32
CA GLU A 197 8.37 -24.81 -1.90
C GLU A 197 9.44 -23.95 -1.25
N PHE A 198 9.00 -23.10 -0.33
CA PHE A 198 9.84 -22.25 0.51
C PHE A 198 9.50 -22.48 1.98
N ARG A 199 10.52 -22.48 2.84
CA ARG A 199 10.34 -22.67 4.28
C ARG A 199 10.77 -21.44 5.06
N SER A 200 10.11 -21.18 6.20
CA SER A 200 10.52 -20.12 7.10
C SER A 200 10.12 -20.40 8.54
N LYS A 201 10.83 -19.75 9.46
CA LYS A 201 10.48 -19.75 10.91
C LYS A 201 9.28 -18.84 11.17
N LEU A 202 9.25 -17.68 10.51
CA LEU A 202 8.19 -16.68 10.60
C LEU A 202 7.62 -16.41 9.21
N LEU A 203 6.32 -16.14 9.16
CA LEU A 203 5.59 -15.86 7.93
C LEU A 203 4.75 -14.58 8.09
N LEU A 204 4.93 -13.64 7.17
CA LEU A 204 4.10 -12.46 7.04
C LEU A 204 3.23 -12.59 5.78
N LEU A 205 1.92 -12.45 5.94
CA LEU A 205 0.96 -12.46 4.82
C LEU A 205 0.47 -11.04 4.56
N ALA A 206 0.86 -10.48 3.42
CA ALA A 206 0.49 -9.15 2.95
C ALA A 206 0.03 -9.17 1.48
N PRO A 207 -0.92 -10.05 1.09
CA PRO A 207 -1.25 -10.31 -0.31
C PRO A 207 -2.04 -9.20 -0.99
N GLY A 208 -2.45 -8.16 -0.27
CA GLY A 208 -3.25 -7.07 -0.78
C GLY A 208 -4.65 -7.49 -1.23
N ARG A 209 -5.35 -6.58 -1.92
CA ARG A 209 -6.76 -6.81 -2.35
C ARG A 209 -6.90 -7.98 -3.32
N GLY A 210 -5.94 -8.15 -4.22
CA GLY A 210 -5.98 -9.23 -5.19
C GLY A 210 -5.80 -10.63 -4.60
N GLY A 211 -5.27 -10.74 -3.38
CA GLY A 211 -5.10 -12.00 -2.65
C GLY A 211 -6.09 -12.21 -1.50
N ALA A 212 -7.12 -11.37 -1.37
CA ALA A 212 -8.03 -11.39 -0.22
C ALA A 212 -8.73 -12.75 -0.01
N GLU A 213 -9.29 -13.33 -1.06
CA GLU A 213 -9.95 -14.65 -0.97
C GLU A 213 -8.96 -15.76 -0.57
N TRP A 214 -7.78 -15.75 -1.18
CA TRP A 214 -6.71 -16.68 -0.82
C TRP A 214 -6.27 -16.49 0.63
N PHE A 215 -6.14 -15.23 1.08
CA PHE A 215 -5.79 -14.91 2.47
C PHE A 215 -6.80 -15.47 3.47
N VAL A 216 -8.10 -15.28 3.22
CA VAL A 216 -9.18 -15.81 4.07
C VAL A 216 -9.10 -17.35 4.17
N LYS A 217 -8.85 -18.02 3.04
CA LYS A 217 -8.67 -19.47 3.02
C LYS A 217 -7.45 -19.91 3.85
N MET A 218 -6.31 -19.24 3.71
CA MET A 218 -5.10 -19.58 4.44
C MET A 218 -5.20 -19.27 5.92
N ALA A 219 -5.78 -18.12 6.29
CA ALA A 219 -6.01 -17.74 7.68
C ALA A 219 -6.87 -18.79 8.42
N ARG A 220 -7.99 -19.22 7.80
CA ARG A 220 -8.82 -20.30 8.36
C ARG A 220 -8.06 -21.61 8.51
N LYS A 221 -7.29 -21.99 7.49
CA LYS A 221 -6.45 -23.19 7.52
C LYS A 221 -5.43 -23.18 8.66
N LEU A 222 -4.87 -22.00 8.95
CA LEU A 222 -3.88 -21.79 10.00
C LEU A 222 -4.49 -21.54 11.40
N GLY A 223 -5.83 -21.57 11.51
CA GLY A 223 -6.54 -21.39 12.78
C GLY A 223 -6.59 -19.93 13.25
N VAL A 224 -6.44 -18.97 12.32
CA VAL A 224 -6.59 -17.54 12.63
C VAL A 224 -8.06 -17.16 12.56
N GLU A 225 -8.59 -16.57 13.61
CA GLU A 225 -9.95 -16.03 13.66
C GLU A 225 -10.07 -14.82 12.74
N LEU A 226 -11.20 -14.73 12.03
CA LEU A 226 -11.49 -13.66 11.11
C LEU A 226 -12.81 -13.00 11.48
N GLU A 227 -12.81 -11.69 11.55
CA GLU A 227 -14.02 -10.89 11.73
C GLU A 227 -14.40 -10.19 10.41
N PRO A 228 -15.69 -10.04 10.11
CA PRO A 228 -16.11 -9.22 8.98
C PRO A 228 -15.72 -7.76 9.20
N GLY A 229 -14.97 -7.19 8.28
CA GLY A 229 -14.71 -5.75 8.28
C GLY A 229 -15.92 -4.95 7.72
N PRO A 230 -15.96 -3.63 7.95
CA PRO A 230 -16.94 -2.76 7.33
C PRO A 230 -16.78 -2.78 5.81
N LEU A 231 -17.91 -2.65 5.10
CA LEU A 231 -17.94 -2.55 3.64
C LEU A 231 -18.24 -1.10 3.23
N ASP A 232 -17.29 -0.52 2.49
CA ASP A 232 -17.52 0.77 1.86
C ASP A 232 -18.25 0.58 0.53
N VAL A 233 -19.40 1.25 0.38
CA VAL A 233 -20.16 1.31 -0.87
C VAL A 233 -20.21 2.76 -1.33
N GLY A 234 -19.80 3.02 -2.56
CA GLY A 234 -19.75 4.37 -3.10
C GLY A 234 -20.17 4.43 -4.56
N VAL A 235 -20.43 5.66 -5.00
CA VAL A 235 -20.68 5.98 -6.40
C VAL A 235 -19.66 7.01 -6.87
N ARG A 236 -19.29 6.93 -8.13
CA ARG A 236 -18.51 7.97 -8.79
C ARG A 236 -19.44 9.07 -9.27
N VAL A 237 -19.15 10.31 -8.86
CA VAL A 237 -19.91 11.49 -9.27
C VAL A 237 -18.98 12.37 -10.12
N GLU A 238 -19.46 12.80 -11.28
CA GLU A 238 -18.78 13.76 -12.13
C GLU A 238 -19.57 15.08 -12.16
N VAL A 239 -18.88 16.17 -11.91
CA VAL A 239 -19.44 17.52 -11.92
C VAL A 239 -18.53 18.46 -12.69
N PRO A 240 -19.02 19.62 -13.18
CA PRO A 240 -18.15 20.64 -13.77
C PRO A 240 -17.05 21.05 -12.79
N ALA A 241 -15.82 21.26 -13.30
CA ALA A 241 -14.68 21.63 -12.47
C ALA A 241 -14.92 22.87 -11.60
N SER A 242 -15.68 23.86 -12.12
CA SER A 242 -16.05 25.08 -11.42
C SER A 242 -16.84 24.84 -10.12
N VAL A 243 -17.57 23.72 -10.02
CA VAL A 243 -18.31 23.35 -8.79
C VAL A 243 -17.36 22.96 -7.67
N MET A 244 -16.22 22.35 -8.05
CA MET A 244 -15.23 21.84 -7.09
C MET A 244 -14.04 22.79 -6.89
N GLU A 245 -13.93 23.85 -7.70
CA GLU A 245 -12.74 24.72 -7.76
C GLU A 245 -12.31 25.24 -6.39
N GLU A 246 -13.25 25.70 -5.57
CA GLU A 246 -12.96 26.21 -4.26
C GLU A 246 -12.35 25.14 -3.34
N ILE A 247 -12.88 23.92 -3.37
CA ILE A 247 -12.43 22.81 -2.52
C ILE A 247 -11.08 22.27 -3.01
N ILE A 248 -10.95 22.03 -4.33
CA ILE A 248 -9.73 21.47 -4.91
C ILE A 248 -8.56 22.45 -4.91
N SER A 249 -8.83 23.76 -4.77
CA SER A 249 -7.77 24.77 -4.56
C SER A 249 -7.09 24.66 -3.19
N VAL A 250 -7.77 24.00 -2.24
CA VAL A 250 -7.26 23.77 -0.88
C VAL A 250 -6.68 22.37 -0.73
N GLU A 251 -7.27 21.39 -1.38
CA GLU A 251 -6.91 19.98 -1.24
C GLU A 251 -7.05 19.25 -2.57
N VAL A 252 -6.02 18.51 -2.99
CA VAL A 252 -6.03 17.79 -4.28
C VAL A 252 -6.97 16.58 -4.25
N ASP A 253 -7.06 15.90 -3.13
CA ASP A 253 -7.94 14.74 -2.90
C ASP A 253 -8.77 14.95 -1.62
N PRO A 254 -9.75 15.87 -1.66
CA PRO A 254 -10.46 16.32 -0.47
C PRO A 254 -11.32 15.21 0.15
N LYS A 255 -11.35 15.17 1.48
CA LYS A 255 -12.24 14.29 2.24
C LYS A 255 -13.28 15.13 2.97
N ILE A 256 -14.53 14.81 2.72
CA ILE A 256 -15.69 15.44 3.41
C ILE A 256 -16.52 14.30 4.00
N ILE A 257 -16.75 14.38 5.31
CA ILE A 257 -17.54 13.40 6.06
C ILE A 257 -18.88 14.00 6.40
N ILE A 258 -19.95 13.27 6.13
CA ILE A 258 -21.32 13.62 6.51
C ILE A 258 -21.86 12.44 7.31
N TYR A 259 -22.24 12.70 8.56
CA TYR A 259 -22.90 11.70 9.39
C TYR A 259 -24.40 11.77 9.14
N THR A 260 -24.97 10.71 8.60
CA THR A 260 -26.43 10.59 8.41
C THR A 260 -27.05 9.89 9.62
N LYS A 261 -28.27 10.32 9.97
CA LYS A 261 -29.09 9.55 10.92
C LYS A 261 -29.69 8.38 10.14
N THR A 262 -29.19 7.20 10.35
CA THR A 262 -29.80 5.93 9.91
C THR A 262 -30.34 5.20 11.09
#